data_3783605d5669a8b0aa3af2ac7344d2ef
#
_entry.id   3783605d5669a8b0aa3af2ac7344d2ef
#
_cell.length_a   1.000
_cell.length_b   1.000
_cell.length_c   1.000
_cell.angle_alpha   90.00
_cell.angle_beta   90.00
_cell.angle_gamma   90.00
#
_symmetry.space_group_name_H-M   'P 1'
#
loop_
_entity.id
_entity.type
_entity.pdbx_description
1 polymer ?
#
loop_
_entity_poly.entity_id
_entity_poly.type
_entity_poly.pdbx_seq_one_letter_code
_entity_poly.pdbx_strand_id
1 'polypeptide(L)'
;MTMLELKEQYLALKDQVLEKRFSALNLMQKKAVYQMDGPVLILAGAGSGKTTVIINRIAYMVQFGNAKASSWMPEEITEDHLAVLQSYLDGAEVPNEVLGQLLGSYPVRPWRILAITFTNKAANEMKDRLEAMLGEEARDVAASTFHSCCVRILRRDIERLGYSRSFTIYDTDDSQRLLKDAMSELKIDEKLFKPKVVLGEISRAKDSMISPDAYLQTAGSDYRRQEIAKIYRRYQAKLLRANALDFDDIICKTVELFEQYPDVLEYYQDRWRYILVDEYQDTNHAQFRLVS
;
A
#
# COMPACT_ATOMS: atom_id res chain seq x y z
N MET A 1 -19.81 43.31 -9.11
CA MET A 1 -18.43 42.83 -9.26
C MET A 1 -18.21 42.36 -10.70
N THR A 2 -17.08 42.68 -11.30
CA THR A 2 -16.80 42.17 -12.66
C THR A 2 -16.43 40.66 -12.60
N MET A 3 -16.57 39.94 -13.67
CA MET A 3 -16.21 38.54 -13.75
C MET A 3 -14.73 38.30 -13.40
N LEU A 4 -13.86 39.24 -13.72
CA LEU A 4 -12.43 39.15 -13.41
C LEU A 4 -12.18 39.28 -11.87
N GLU A 5 -12.82 40.26 -11.25
CA GLU A 5 -12.73 40.46 -9.79
C GLU A 5 -13.28 39.25 -9.03
N LEU A 6 -14.39 38.65 -9.50
CA LEU A 6 -14.95 37.40 -8.92
C LEU A 6 -13.94 36.23 -8.95
N LYS A 7 -13.26 36.05 -10.09
CA LYS A 7 -12.28 35.00 -10.27
C LYS A 7 -11.06 35.17 -9.39
N GLU A 8 -10.52 36.38 -9.31
CA GLU A 8 -9.37 36.70 -8.44
C GLU A 8 -9.71 36.49 -6.98
N GLN A 9 -10.88 36.97 -6.54
CA GLN A 9 -11.32 36.78 -5.17
C GLN A 9 -11.57 35.31 -4.82
N TYR A 10 -12.17 34.53 -5.77
CA TYR A 10 -12.37 33.11 -5.58
C TYR A 10 -11.03 32.37 -5.40
N LEU A 11 -10.02 32.63 -6.24
CA LEU A 11 -8.72 31.98 -6.11
C LEU A 11 -8.02 32.32 -4.80
N ALA A 12 -8.14 33.56 -4.34
CA ALA A 12 -7.61 33.97 -3.03
C ALA A 12 -8.30 33.25 -1.86
N LEU A 13 -9.64 33.17 -1.90
CA LEU A 13 -10.43 32.46 -0.88
C LEU A 13 -10.17 30.97 -0.90
N LYS A 14 -10.08 30.35 -2.08
CA LYS A 14 -9.72 28.93 -2.25
C LYS A 14 -8.40 28.61 -1.52
N ASP A 15 -7.39 29.42 -1.75
CA ASP A 15 -6.09 29.26 -1.10
C ASP A 15 -6.18 29.35 0.42
N GLN A 16 -6.89 30.35 0.93
CA GLN A 16 -7.08 30.55 2.37
C GLN A 16 -7.88 29.42 3.02
N VAL A 17 -8.92 28.91 2.35
CA VAL A 17 -9.71 27.77 2.84
C VAL A 17 -8.87 26.50 2.91
N LEU A 18 -8.06 26.18 1.90
CA LEU A 18 -7.15 25.05 1.93
C LEU A 18 -6.12 25.19 3.05
N GLU A 19 -5.52 26.37 3.24
CA GLU A 19 -4.58 26.64 4.33
C GLU A 19 -5.23 26.49 5.72
N LYS A 20 -6.47 26.95 5.89
CA LYS A 20 -7.25 26.78 7.13
C LYS A 20 -7.61 25.32 7.39
N ARG A 21 -8.06 24.60 6.34
CA ARG A 21 -8.45 23.17 6.42
C ARG A 21 -7.33 22.29 6.96
N PHE A 22 -6.11 22.57 6.54
CA PHE A 22 -4.90 21.84 6.91
C PHE A 22 -4.01 22.61 7.88
N SER A 23 -4.60 23.53 8.68
CA SER A 23 -3.85 24.40 9.62
C SER A 23 -3.09 23.64 10.70
N ALA A 24 -3.54 22.45 11.09
CA ALA A 24 -2.85 21.57 12.04
C ALA A 24 -1.52 21.00 11.52
N LEU A 25 -1.26 21.10 10.22
CA LEU A 25 -0.03 20.62 9.59
C LEU A 25 1.01 21.72 9.49
N ASN A 26 2.27 21.38 9.74
CA ASN A 26 3.37 22.30 9.47
C ASN A 26 3.63 22.47 7.97
N LEU A 27 4.47 23.42 7.58
CA LEU A 27 4.75 23.77 6.19
C LEU A 27 5.23 22.58 5.34
N MET A 28 6.13 21.74 5.90
CA MET A 28 6.66 20.59 5.17
C MET A 28 5.63 19.48 5.02
N GLN A 29 4.80 19.26 6.04
CA GLN A 29 3.68 18.32 5.97
C GLN A 29 2.65 18.76 4.94
N LYS A 30 2.27 20.04 4.90
CA LYS A 30 1.38 20.62 3.88
C LYS A 30 1.94 20.43 2.48
N LYS A 31 3.24 20.69 2.29
CA LYS A 31 3.91 20.48 1.00
C LYS A 31 3.78 19.04 0.51
N ALA A 32 3.97 18.06 1.42
CA ALA A 32 3.79 16.65 1.11
C ALA A 32 2.32 16.29 0.82
N VAL A 33 1.36 16.88 1.54
CA VAL A 33 -0.09 16.66 1.32
C VAL A 33 -0.54 17.18 -0.02
N TYR A 34 -0.08 18.35 -0.45
CA TYR A 34 -0.51 19.01 -1.69
C TYR A 34 0.19 18.49 -2.96
N GLN A 35 1.30 17.76 -2.82
CA GLN A 35 2.00 17.19 -3.98
C GLN A 35 1.23 16.00 -4.55
N MET A 36 0.58 16.18 -5.69
CA MET A 36 -0.26 15.14 -6.31
C MET A 36 0.56 14.21 -7.21
N ASP A 37 1.38 14.75 -8.08
CA ASP A 37 2.06 14.01 -9.13
C ASP A 37 3.49 13.62 -8.74
N GLY A 38 3.92 12.47 -9.28
CA GLY A 38 5.26 11.93 -9.10
C GLY A 38 5.49 11.23 -7.74
N PRO A 39 6.64 10.59 -7.59
CA PRO A 39 7.00 9.91 -6.35
C PRO A 39 7.32 10.92 -5.24
N VAL A 40 6.79 10.68 -4.05
CA VAL A 40 7.00 11.52 -2.85
C VAL A 40 7.58 10.68 -1.75
N LEU A 41 8.81 10.99 -1.33
CA LEU A 41 9.45 10.38 -0.17
C LEU A 41 9.45 11.37 1.01
N ILE A 42 8.87 10.96 2.14
CA ILE A 42 8.79 11.76 3.35
C ILE A 42 9.79 11.21 4.37
N LEU A 43 10.88 11.93 4.58
CA LEU A 43 11.88 11.59 5.59
C LEU A 43 11.57 12.34 6.88
N ALA A 44 11.23 11.59 7.92
CA ALA A 44 10.82 12.18 9.18
C ALA A 44 11.11 11.24 10.36
N GLY A 45 11.51 11.78 11.49
CA GLY A 45 11.80 11.02 12.70
C GLY A 45 10.56 10.33 13.31
N ALA A 46 10.78 9.51 14.32
CA ALA A 46 9.69 8.91 15.09
C ALA A 46 8.85 10.01 15.77
N GLY A 47 7.53 9.84 15.78
CA GLY A 47 6.60 10.81 16.36
C GLY A 47 6.39 12.11 15.56
N SER A 48 7.00 12.27 14.39
CA SER A 48 6.87 13.46 13.54
C SER A 48 5.54 13.58 12.79
N GLY A 49 4.64 12.61 12.95
CA GLY A 49 3.33 12.61 12.31
C GLY A 49 3.31 12.08 10.87
N LYS A 50 4.21 11.17 10.50
CA LYS A 50 4.21 10.52 9.16
C LYS A 50 2.84 9.97 8.76
N THR A 51 2.24 9.16 9.61
CA THR A 51 0.90 8.60 9.38
C THR A 51 -0.16 9.69 9.26
N THR A 52 -0.04 10.78 10.03
CA THR A 52 -0.92 11.95 9.92
C THR A 52 -0.81 12.59 8.53
N VAL A 53 0.39 12.70 7.97
CA VAL A 53 0.59 13.22 6.61
C VAL A 53 -0.09 12.32 5.58
N ILE A 54 0.09 10.99 5.68
CA ILE A 54 -0.55 10.03 4.76
C ILE A 54 -2.07 10.18 4.78
N ILE A 55 -2.68 10.23 5.97
CA ILE A 55 -4.13 10.35 6.14
C ILE A 55 -4.63 11.68 5.56
N ASN A 56 -3.98 12.80 5.88
CA ASN A 56 -4.35 14.10 5.34
C ASN A 56 -4.14 14.18 3.83
N ARG A 57 -3.09 13.53 3.30
CA ARG A 57 -2.87 13.44 1.86
C ARG A 57 -3.99 12.68 1.16
N ILE A 58 -4.42 11.53 1.70
CA ILE A 58 -5.56 10.76 1.16
C ILE A 58 -6.83 11.62 1.20
N ALA A 59 -7.11 12.27 2.33
CA ALA A 59 -8.28 13.12 2.47
C ALA A 59 -8.25 14.29 1.48
N TYR A 60 -7.09 14.93 1.30
CA TYR A 60 -6.90 15.99 0.31
C TYR A 60 -7.13 15.49 -1.12
N MET A 61 -6.55 14.35 -1.48
CA MET A 61 -6.69 13.75 -2.81
C MET A 61 -8.16 13.45 -3.14
N VAL A 62 -8.89 12.88 -2.19
CA VAL A 62 -10.31 12.50 -2.36
C VAL A 62 -11.21 13.73 -2.43
N GLN A 63 -11.03 14.70 -1.54
CA GLN A 63 -11.90 15.88 -1.47
C GLN A 63 -11.55 16.94 -2.50
N PHE A 64 -10.28 17.21 -2.72
CA PHE A 64 -9.81 18.39 -3.44
C PHE A 64 -8.98 18.09 -4.69
N GLY A 65 -8.45 16.86 -4.82
CA GLY A 65 -7.61 16.51 -5.97
C GLY A 65 -6.40 17.44 -6.10
N ASN A 66 -6.22 18.06 -7.25
CA ASN A 66 -5.11 18.99 -7.52
C ASN A 66 -5.46 20.46 -7.24
N ALA A 67 -6.31 20.73 -6.26
CA ALA A 67 -6.86 22.07 -6.02
C ALA A 67 -5.78 23.14 -5.77
N LYS A 68 -4.73 22.83 -4.99
CA LYS A 68 -3.69 23.81 -4.61
C LYS A 68 -2.78 24.23 -5.77
N ALA A 69 -2.47 23.31 -6.69
CA ALA A 69 -1.61 23.57 -7.84
C ALA A 69 -2.38 24.01 -9.08
N SER A 70 -3.72 23.87 -9.07
CA SER A 70 -4.58 24.15 -10.21
C SER A 70 -5.21 25.54 -10.14
N SER A 71 -5.20 26.27 -11.24
CA SER A 71 -6.03 27.46 -11.45
C SER A 71 -7.49 27.12 -11.80
N TRP A 72 -7.86 25.84 -11.70
CA TRP A 72 -9.24 25.41 -11.95
C TRP A 72 -10.21 26.10 -11.01
N MET A 73 -11.34 26.45 -11.55
CA MET A 73 -12.48 27.06 -10.87
C MET A 73 -13.78 26.53 -11.49
N PRO A 74 -14.92 26.58 -10.80
CA PRO A 74 -16.21 26.26 -11.37
C PRO A 74 -16.50 27.11 -12.64
N GLU A 75 -17.26 26.55 -13.60
CA GLU A 75 -17.62 27.26 -14.81
C GLU A 75 -18.37 28.57 -14.50
N GLU A 76 -19.25 28.52 -13.51
CA GLU A 76 -19.97 29.68 -13.00
C GLU A 76 -19.53 29.94 -11.54
N ILE A 77 -18.87 31.07 -11.32
CA ILE A 77 -18.58 31.58 -9.98
C ILE A 77 -19.61 32.65 -9.65
N THR A 78 -20.28 32.46 -8.52
CA THR A 78 -21.30 33.42 -8.03
C THR A 78 -20.84 34.08 -6.73
N GLU A 79 -21.45 35.17 -6.35
CA GLU A 79 -21.23 35.82 -5.04
C GLU A 79 -21.61 34.91 -3.88
N ASP A 80 -22.59 34.01 -4.06
CA ASP A 80 -22.97 33.01 -3.07
C ASP A 80 -21.81 32.00 -2.81
N HIS A 81 -21.11 31.60 -3.86
CA HIS A 81 -19.93 30.72 -3.70
C HIS A 81 -18.84 31.41 -2.87
N LEU A 82 -18.60 32.71 -3.11
CA LEU A 82 -17.64 33.48 -2.30
C LEU A 82 -18.10 33.61 -0.85
N ALA A 83 -19.40 33.88 -0.65
CA ALA A 83 -19.99 33.97 0.69
C ALA A 83 -19.85 32.67 1.50
N VAL A 84 -20.05 31.50 0.86
CA VAL A 84 -19.84 30.18 1.49
C VAL A 84 -18.38 30.00 1.90
N LEU A 85 -17.42 30.31 1.00
CA LEU A 85 -16.00 30.21 1.32
C LEU A 85 -15.59 31.17 2.44
N GLN A 86 -16.10 32.41 2.41
CA GLN A 86 -15.85 33.39 3.45
C GLN A 86 -16.44 32.94 4.81
N SER A 87 -17.67 32.43 4.82
CA SER A 87 -18.31 31.94 6.03
C SER A 87 -17.50 30.81 6.71
N TYR A 88 -16.93 29.91 5.90
CA TYR A 88 -16.02 28.89 6.40
C TYR A 88 -14.76 29.51 7.04
N LEU A 89 -14.20 30.55 6.41
CA LEU A 89 -13.04 31.27 6.98
C LEU A 89 -13.40 32.00 8.28
N ASP A 90 -14.63 32.49 8.41
CA ASP A 90 -15.13 33.16 9.62
C ASP A 90 -15.50 32.17 10.74
N GLY A 91 -15.46 30.85 10.47
CA GLY A 91 -15.66 29.80 11.47
C GLY A 91 -17.01 29.08 11.40
N ALA A 92 -17.81 29.33 10.37
CA ALA A 92 -19.04 28.56 10.15
C ALA A 92 -18.71 27.10 9.75
N GLU A 93 -19.55 26.17 10.16
CA GLU A 93 -19.50 24.79 9.69
C GLU A 93 -20.04 24.71 8.26
N VAL A 94 -19.18 24.28 7.33
CA VAL A 94 -19.54 24.01 5.95
C VAL A 94 -19.30 22.55 5.66
N PRO A 95 -20.29 21.79 5.12
CA PRO A 95 -20.11 20.38 4.81
C PRO A 95 -18.93 20.12 3.86
N ASN A 96 -18.19 19.03 4.10
CA ASN A 96 -17.03 18.65 3.30
C ASN A 96 -17.38 18.50 1.80
N GLU A 97 -18.57 17.97 1.50
CA GLU A 97 -19.08 17.83 0.13
C GLU A 97 -19.19 19.17 -0.59
N VAL A 98 -19.70 20.19 0.10
CA VAL A 98 -19.84 21.56 -0.45
C VAL A 98 -18.47 22.16 -0.73
N LEU A 99 -17.53 22.04 0.22
CA LEU A 99 -16.15 22.50 0.00
C LEU A 99 -15.48 21.72 -1.14
N GLY A 100 -15.70 20.41 -1.23
CA GLY A 100 -15.18 19.57 -2.31
C GLY A 100 -15.73 20.00 -3.69
N GLN A 101 -17.01 20.31 -3.79
CA GLN A 101 -17.63 20.79 -5.03
C GLN A 101 -17.10 22.16 -5.45
N LEU A 102 -16.92 23.07 -4.49
CA LEU A 102 -16.43 24.42 -4.78
C LEU A 102 -14.93 24.46 -5.09
N LEU A 103 -14.12 23.67 -4.42
CA LEU A 103 -12.65 23.79 -4.49
C LEU A 103 -11.97 22.67 -5.27
N GLY A 104 -12.65 21.52 -5.42
CA GLY A 104 -12.04 20.30 -5.99
C GLY A 104 -11.66 20.44 -7.46
N SER A 105 -10.42 20.09 -7.75
CA SER A 105 -9.91 20.02 -9.12
C SER A 105 -9.43 18.59 -9.37
N TYR A 106 -10.20 17.85 -10.16
CA TYR A 106 -9.94 16.44 -10.47
C TYR A 106 -9.77 15.57 -9.20
N PRO A 107 -10.78 15.48 -8.30
CA PRO A 107 -10.73 14.65 -7.12
C PRO A 107 -10.45 13.19 -7.45
N VAL A 108 -9.62 12.55 -6.63
CA VAL A 108 -9.25 11.16 -6.82
C VAL A 108 -10.35 10.26 -6.26
N ARG A 109 -10.82 9.32 -7.05
CA ARG A 109 -11.80 8.33 -6.57
C ARG A 109 -11.18 7.46 -5.47
N PRO A 110 -11.83 7.28 -4.30
CA PRO A 110 -11.27 6.56 -3.16
C PRO A 110 -10.73 5.17 -3.50
N TRP A 111 -11.41 4.40 -4.36
CA TRP A 111 -10.96 3.06 -4.78
C TRP A 111 -9.70 3.06 -5.66
N ARG A 112 -9.21 4.21 -6.11
CA ARG A 112 -7.93 4.38 -6.81
C ARG A 112 -6.74 4.49 -5.86
N ILE A 113 -6.98 4.48 -4.56
CA ILE A 113 -5.96 4.68 -3.52
C ILE A 113 -5.75 3.38 -2.77
N LEU A 114 -4.49 2.96 -2.69
CA LEU A 114 -4.01 1.87 -1.84
C LEU A 114 -3.09 2.45 -0.77
N ALA A 115 -3.45 2.29 0.49
CA ALA A 115 -2.66 2.69 1.64
C ALA A 115 -2.17 1.44 2.38
N ILE A 116 -0.85 1.26 2.47
CA ILE A 116 -0.23 0.05 3.03
C ILE A 116 0.51 0.40 4.32
N THR A 117 0.35 -0.47 5.31
CA THR A 117 1.11 -0.46 6.56
C THR A 117 1.55 -1.87 6.96
N PHE A 118 2.29 -2.01 8.07
CA PHE A 118 2.86 -3.30 8.48
C PHE A 118 1.96 -4.10 9.42
N THR A 119 1.07 -3.46 10.19
CA THR A 119 0.25 -4.14 11.18
C THR A 119 -1.23 -3.91 10.97
N ASN A 120 -2.05 -4.92 11.32
CA ASN A 120 -3.50 -4.79 11.26
C ASN A 120 -4.01 -3.68 12.19
N LYS A 121 -3.36 -3.45 13.33
CA LYS A 121 -3.69 -2.36 14.23
C LYS A 121 -3.51 -1.01 13.54
N ALA A 122 -2.37 -0.78 12.89
CA ALA A 122 -2.11 0.47 12.17
C ALA A 122 -3.07 0.65 10.98
N ALA A 123 -3.39 -0.44 10.26
CA ALA A 123 -4.36 -0.40 9.17
C ALA A 123 -5.77 -0.02 9.65
N ASN A 124 -6.21 -0.55 10.80
CA ASN A 124 -7.50 -0.19 11.38
C ASN A 124 -7.52 1.25 11.89
N GLU A 125 -6.47 1.69 12.60
CA GLU A 125 -6.34 3.09 13.02
C GLU A 125 -6.37 4.05 11.82
N MET A 126 -5.72 3.69 10.72
CA MET A 126 -5.76 4.48 9.48
C MET A 126 -7.19 4.58 8.93
N LYS A 127 -7.95 3.47 8.91
CA LYS A 127 -9.35 3.45 8.46
C LYS A 127 -10.23 4.34 9.34
N ASP A 128 -10.13 4.20 10.66
CA ASP A 128 -10.91 4.98 11.60
C ASP A 128 -10.68 6.49 11.42
N ARG A 129 -9.42 6.88 11.24
CA ARG A 129 -9.03 8.27 11.00
C ARG A 129 -9.49 8.78 9.63
N LEU A 130 -9.45 7.95 8.58
CA LEU A 130 -10.00 8.29 7.28
C LEU A 130 -11.52 8.43 7.34
N GLU A 131 -12.22 7.54 8.04
CA GLU A 131 -13.67 7.62 8.21
C GLU A 131 -14.08 8.91 8.96
N ALA A 132 -13.33 9.32 9.98
CA ALA A 132 -13.55 10.59 10.66
C ALA A 132 -13.37 11.81 9.74
N MET A 133 -12.53 11.75 8.71
CA MET A 133 -12.26 12.86 7.79
C MET A 133 -13.14 12.86 6.53
N LEU A 134 -13.46 11.68 5.99
CA LEU A 134 -14.12 11.49 4.69
C LEU A 134 -15.54 10.90 4.80
N GLY A 135 -15.95 10.49 6.00
CA GLY A 135 -17.23 9.80 6.17
C GLY A 135 -17.28 8.46 5.43
N GLU A 136 -18.41 8.18 4.79
CA GLU A 136 -18.62 6.89 4.09
C GLU A 136 -17.66 6.66 2.92
N GLU A 137 -17.18 7.70 2.26
CA GLU A 137 -16.23 7.59 1.15
C GLU A 137 -14.90 6.91 1.56
N ALA A 138 -14.54 6.99 2.84
CA ALA A 138 -13.34 6.34 3.36
C ALA A 138 -13.34 4.81 3.18
N ARG A 139 -14.51 4.18 3.13
CA ARG A 139 -14.67 2.71 3.01
C ARG A 139 -14.14 2.17 1.68
N ASP A 140 -14.13 3.00 0.66
CA ASP A 140 -13.63 2.64 -0.66
C ASP A 140 -12.10 2.78 -0.78
N VAL A 141 -11.44 3.45 0.17
CA VAL A 141 -9.97 3.50 0.22
C VAL A 141 -9.43 2.12 0.66
N ALA A 142 -8.54 1.55 -0.14
CA ALA A 142 -7.95 0.25 0.18
C ALA A 142 -6.83 0.41 1.22
N ALA A 143 -7.18 0.53 2.51
CA ALA A 143 -6.21 0.57 3.61
C ALA A 143 -6.01 -0.84 4.20
N SER A 144 -4.77 -1.37 4.17
CA SER A 144 -4.48 -2.74 4.62
C SER A 144 -2.99 -2.96 4.89
N THR A 145 -2.63 -4.15 5.41
CA THR A 145 -1.24 -4.59 5.44
C THR A 145 -0.81 -5.16 4.08
N PHE A 146 0.51 -5.25 3.83
CA PHE A 146 1.05 -5.93 2.65
C PHE A 146 0.43 -7.31 2.45
N HIS A 147 0.46 -8.15 3.49
CA HIS A 147 -0.06 -9.51 3.42
C HIS A 147 -1.56 -9.55 3.13
N SER A 148 -2.36 -8.71 3.80
CA SER A 148 -3.82 -8.68 3.57
C SER A 148 -4.16 -8.23 2.15
N CYS A 149 -3.39 -7.30 1.58
CA CYS A 149 -3.52 -6.88 0.19
C CYS A 149 -3.19 -8.03 -0.77
N CYS A 150 -2.03 -8.67 -0.57
CA CYS A 150 -1.58 -9.80 -1.39
C CYS A 150 -2.54 -10.99 -1.32
N VAL A 151 -3.04 -11.35 -0.14
CA VAL A 151 -4.05 -12.43 -0.02
C VAL A 151 -5.28 -12.14 -0.87
N ARG A 152 -5.78 -10.90 -0.89
CA ARG A 152 -6.95 -10.55 -1.74
C ARG A 152 -6.63 -10.70 -3.23
N ILE A 153 -5.44 -10.30 -3.66
CA ILE A 153 -4.97 -10.46 -5.05
C ILE A 153 -4.90 -11.95 -5.39
N LEU A 154 -4.21 -12.73 -4.56
CA LEU A 154 -4.03 -14.16 -4.77
C LEU A 154 -5.36 -14.94 -4.76
N ARG A 155 -6.30 -14.61 -3.86
CA ARG A 155 -7.64 -15.23 -3.85
C ARG A 155 -8.40 -15.03 -5.17
N ARG A 156 -8.06 -14.01 -5.94
CA ARG A 156 -8.66 -13.76 -7.24
C ARG A 156 -7.94 -14.50 -8.38
N ASP A 157 -6.60 -14.43 -8.43
CA ASP A 157 -5.84 -14.72 -9.64
C ASP A 157 -4.79 -15.84 -9.50
N ILE A 158 -4.62 -16.45 -8.32
CA ILE A 158 -3.56 -17.43 -8.03
C ILE A 158 -3.63 -18.71 -8.88
N GLU A 159 -4.80 -19.00 -9.47
CA GLU A 159 -4.98 -20.18 -10.33
C GLU A 159 -3.98 -20.19 -11.50
N ARG A 160 -3.54 -19.02 -11.94
CA ARG A 160 -2.51 -18.87 -12.96
C ARG A 160 -1.14 -19.43 -12.54
N LEU A 161 -0.88 -19.49 -11.24
CA LEU A 161 0.34 -20.07 -10.67
C LEU A 161 0.17 -21.56 -10.26
N GLY A 162 -0.94 -22.19 -10.63
CA GLY A 162 -1.19 -23.61 -10.37
C GLY A 162 -1.75 -23.94 -8.97
N TYR A 163 -2.16 -22.93 -8.20
CA TYR A 163 -2.86 -23.11 -6.94
C TYR A 163 -4.38 -22.99 -7.14
N SER A 164 -5.14 -23.54 -6.21
CA SER A 164 -6.57 -23.23 -6.10
C SER A 164 -6.78 -21.96 -5.28
N ARG A 165 -7.83 -21.20 -5.58
CA ARG A 165 -8.24 -20.01 -4.81
C ARG A 165 -8.50 -20.29 -3.33
N SER A 166 -8.85 -21.52 -2.99
CA SER A 166 -9.07 -21.98 -1.61
C SER A 166 -7.79 -22.37 -0.87
N PHE A 167 -6.61 -21.88 -1.31
CA PHE A 167 -5.33 -22.21 -0.67
C PHE A 167 -5.34 -21.94 0.83
N THR A 168 -4.59 -22.75 1.57
CA THR A 168 -4.39 -22.59 3.01
C THR A 168 -3.13 -21.74 3.27
N ILE A 169 -3.17 -20.90 4.27
CA ILE A 169 -1.99 -20.17 4.75
C ILE A 169 -1.43 -20.95 5.94
N TYR A 170 -0.21 -21.45 5.79
CA TYR A 170 0.49 -22.18 6.84
C TYR A 170 1.13 -21.20 7.83
N ASP A 171 0.93 -21.47 9.10
CA ASP A 171 1.63 -20.77 10.16
C ASP A 171 3.07 -21.30 10.32
N THR A 172 3.78 -20.78 11.33
CA THR A 172 5.16 -21.18 11.60
C THR A 172 5.29 -22.66 11.96
N ASP A 173 4.33 -23.22 12.68
CA ASP A 173 4.38 -24.62 13.12
C ASP A 173 4.05 -25.55 11.96
N ASP A 174 3.08 -25.22 11.11
CA ASP A 174 2.76 -25.95 9.89
C ASP A 174 3.94 -25.95 8.93
N SER A 175 4.58 -24.79 8.75
CA SER A 175 5.75 -24.61 7.91
C SER A 175 6.94 -25.45 8.41
N GLN A 176 7.18 -25.49 9.73
CA GLN A 176 8.23 -26.31 10.32
C GLN A 176 7.95 -27.82 10.15
N ARG A 177 6.68 -28.26 10.32
CA ARG A 177 6.31 -29.67 10.11
C ARG A 177 6.55 -30.08 8.66
N LEU A 178 6.09 -29.25 7.71
CA LEU A 178 6.28 -29.52 6.28
C LEU A 178 7.76 -29.57 5.90
N LEU A 179 8.58 -28.66 6.48
CA LEU A 179 10.02 -28.63 6.26
C LEU A 179 10.69 -29.91 6.76
N LYS A 180 10.37 -30.37 7.98
CA LYS A 180 10.90 -31.64 8.55
C LYS A 180 10.53 -32.83 7.68
N ASP A 181 9.29 -32.87 7.17
CA ASP A 181 8.86 -33.92 6.27
C ASP A 181 9.65 -33.87 4.94
N ALA A 182 9.92 -32.69 4.39
CA ALA A 182 10.79 -32.52 3.23
C ALA A 182 12.22 -33.00 3.49
N MET A 183 12.78 -32.68 4.65
CA MET A 183 14.12 -33.13 5.06
C MET A 183 14.20 -34.64 5.24
N SER A 184 13.17 -35.26 5.85
CA SER A 184 13.08 -36.72 6.03
C SER A 184 13.06 -37.45 4.69
N GLU A 185 12.28 -36.97 3.71
CA GLU A 185 12.25 -37.56 2.37
C GLU A 185 13.62 -37.47 1.66
N LEU A 186 14.36 -36.40 1.90
CA LEU A 186 15.72 -36.19 1.36
C LEU A 186 16.79 -36.92 2.18
N LYS A 187 16.41 -37.59 3.27
CA LYS A 187 17.34 -38.25 4.21
C LYS A 187 18.40 -37.29 4.80
N ILE A 188 18.01 -36.05 5.04
CA ILE A 188 18.87 -35.02 5.63
C ILE A 188 18.71 -35.03 7.15
N ASP A 189 19.86 -35.11 7.87
CA ASP A 189 19.86 -35.17 9.34
C ASP A 189 19.48 -33.80 9.96
N GLU A 190 18.39 -33.78 10.73
CA GLU A 190 17.91 -32.61 11.46
C GLU A 190 18.90 -32.08 12.52
N LYS A 191 19.85 -32.93 12.98
CA LYS A 191 20.88 -32.48 13.92
C LYS A 191 21.93 -31.58 13.25
N LEU A 192 22.24 -31.87 11.97
CA LEU A 192 23.16 -31.08 11.17
C LEU A 192 22.48 -29.85 10.56
N PHE A 193 21.23 -30.01 10.14
CA PHE A 193 20.41 -28.98 9.54
C PHE A 193 19.19 -28.69 10.42
N LYS A 194 19.36 -27.84 11.45
CA LYS A 194 18.26 -27.51 12.37
C LYS A 194 17.08 -26.89 11.61
N PRO A 195 15.87 -27.48 11.63
CA PRO A 195 14.74 -27.05 10.81
C PRO A 195 14.43 -25.56 10.94
N LYS A 196 14.45 -25.00 12.16
CA LYS A 196 14.23 -23.58 12.39
C LYS A 196 15.25 -22.68 11.70
N VAL A 197 16.52 -23.11 11.64
CA VAL A 197 17.59 -22.34 10.98
C VAL A 197 17.41 -22.39 9.46
N VAL A 198 17.11 -23.59 8.92
CA VAL A 198 16.87 -23.78 7.48
C VAL A 198 15.66 -22.97 7.03
N LEU A 199 14.56 -23.00 7.79
CA LEU A 199 13.36 -22.20 7.48
C LEU A 199 13.70 -20.71 7.49
N GLY A 200 14.49 -20.23 8.43
CA GLY A 200 14.94 -18.83 8.46
C GLY A 200 15.84 -18.45 7.29
N GLU A 201 16.64 -19.39 6.74
CA GLU A 201 17.42 -19.15 5.52
C GLU A 201 16.52 -19.12 4.28
N ILE A 202 15.51 -19.98 4.19
CA ILE A 202 14.50 -19.97 3.14
C ILE A 202 13.69 -18.66 3.17
N SER A 203 13.28 -18.22 4.36
CA SER A 203 12.55 -16.96 4.55
C SER A 203 13.37 -15.77 4.04
N ARG A 204 14.65 -15.67 4.39
CA ARG A 204 15.54 -14.61 3.86
C ARG A 204 15.72 -14.68 2.35
N ALA A 205 15.77 -15.89 1.78
CA ALA A 205 15.83 -16.05 0.32
C ALA A 205 14.54 -15.54 -0.34
N LYS A 206 13.38 -15.87 0.23
CA LYS A 206 12.07 -15.38 -0.23
C LYS A 206 11.98 -13.86 -0.11
N ASP A 207 12.36 -13.27 1.01
CA ASP A 207 12.41 -11.82 1.21
C ASP A 207 13.22 -11.10 0.14
N SER A 208 14.25 -11.77 -0.38
CA SER A 208 15.11 -11.28 -1.47
C SER A 208 14.64 -11.71 -2.86
N MET A 209 13.49 -12.35 -2.99
CA MET A 209 12.96 -12.92 -4.25
C MET A 209 13.89 -13.95 -4.89
N ILE A 210 14.67 -14.68 -4.10
CA ILE A 210 15.58 -15.73 -4.57
C ILE A 210 14.83 -17.06 -4.62
N SER A 211 14.58 -17.57 -5.83
CA SER A 211 13.96 -18.90 -6.04
C SER A 211 14.88 -20.04 -5.59
N PRO A 212 14.35 -21.26 -5.37
CA PRO A 212 15.18 -22.43 -5.03
C PRO A 212 16.31 -22.68 -6.04
N ASP A 213 16.07 -22.44 -7.33
CA ASP A 213 17.04 -22.64 -8.38
C ASP A 213 18.12 -21.54 -8.38
N ALA A 214 17.71 -20.29 -8.19
CA ALA A 214 18.64 -19.18 -8.03
C ALA A 214 19.50 -19.35 -6.76
N TYR A 215 18.89 -19.83 -5.66
CA TYR A 215 19.62 -20.13 -4.42
C TYR A 215 20.68 -21.20 -4.65
N LEU A 216 20.36 -22.27 -5.40
CA LEU A 216 21.34 -23.32 -5.76
C LEU A 216 22.50 -22.75 -6.60
N GLN A 217 22.20 -21.89 -7.58
CA GLN A 217 23.24 -21.25 -8.40
C GLN A 217 24.22 -20.41 -7.56
N THR A 218 23.71 -19.72 -6.55
CA THR A 218 24.55 -18.91 -5.66
C THR A 218 25.29 -19.73 -4.59
N ALA A 219 24.95 -21.01 -4.41
CA ALA A 219 25.58 -21.88 -3.44
C ALA A 219 27.04 -22.24 -3.81
N GLY A 220 27.38 -22.24 -5.11
CA GLY A 220 28.71 -22.61 -5.57
C GLY A 220 29.13 -24.00 -5.08
N SER A 221 30.30 -24.10 -4.45
CA SER A 221 30.84 -25.33 -3.85
C SER A 221 30.47 -25.51 -2.35
N ASP A 222 29.67 -24.61 -1.78
CA ASP A 222 29.24 -24.71 -0.38
C ASP A 222 28.21 -25.85 -0.22
N TYR A 223 28.67 -26.95 0.35
CA TYR A 223 27.86 -28.14 0.60
C TYR A 223 26.59 -27.81 1.43
N ARG A 224 26.73 -27.01 2.47
CA ARG A 224 25.58 -26.65 3.33
C ARG A 224 24.52 -25.91 2.54
N ARG A 225 24.91 -24.93 1.74
CA ARG A 225 23.98 -24.15 0.91
C ARG A 225 23.36 -25.02 -0.19
N GLN A 226 24.10 -25.96 -0.78
CA GLN A 226 23.55 -26.91 -1.75
C GLN A 226 22.46 -27.79 -1.13
N GLU A 227 22.68 -28.31 0.08
CA GLU A 227 21.67 -29.12 0.78
C GLU A 227 20.43 -28.28 1.12
N ILE A 228 20.63 -27.04 1.61
CA ILE A 228 19.50 -26.11 1.86
C ILE A 228 18.71 -25.81 0.57
N ALA A 229 19.37 -25.66 -0.57
CA ALA A 229 18.70 -25.48 -1.86
C ALA A 229 17.79 -26.67 -2.22
N LYS A 230 18.28 -27.92 -1.96
CA LYS A 230 17.47 -29.13 -2.17
C LYS A 230 16.25 -29.16 -1.24
N ILE A 231 16.45 -28.83 0.03
CA ILE A 231 15.37 -28.73 1.02
C ILE A 231 14.37 -27.67 0.57
N TYR A 232 14.81 -26.47 0.19
CA TYR A 232 13.96 -25.37 -0.27
C TYR A 232 13.12 -25.77 -1.46
N ARG A 233 13.72 -26.38 -2.50
CA ARG A 233 12.99 -26.90 -3.67
C ARG A 233 11.92 -27.92 -3.26
N ARG A 234 12.27 -28.86 -2.37
CA ARG A 234 11.34 -29.89 -1.91
C ARG A 234 10.20 -29.29 -1.08
N TYR A 235 10.51 -28.35 -0.21
CA TYR A 235 9.55 -27.62 0.61
C TYR A 235 8.53 -26.87 -0.25
N GLN A 236 8.98 -26.11 -1.26
CA GLN A 236 8.08 -25.40 -2.19
C GLN A 236 7.18 -26.37 -2.97
N ALA A 237 7.74 -27.50 -3.45
CA ALA A 237 6.94 -28.51 -4.13
C ALA A 237 5.86 -29.12 -3.23
N LYS A 238 6.15 -29.29 -1.94
CA LYS A 238 5.16 -29.78 -0.97
C LYS A 238 4.09 -28.75 -0.67
N LEU A 239 4.43 -27.46 -0.52
CA LEU A 239 3.45 -26.38 -0.37
C LEU A 239 2.48 -26.35 -1.55
N LEU A 240 2.99 -26.42 -2.79
CA LEU A 240 2.15 -26.45 -3.98
C LEU A 240 1.21 -27.66 -3.99
N ARG A 241 1.73 -28.87 -3.69
CA ARG A 241 0.91 -30.09 -3.62
C ARG A 241 -0.18 -30.05 -2.54
N ALA A 242 0.10 -29.38 -1.42
CA ALA A 242 -0.85 -29.16 -0.33
C ALA A 242 -1.85 -28.03 -0.62
N ASN A 243 -1.73 -27.34 -1.75
CA ASN A 243 -2.44 -26.11 -2.04
C ASN A 243 -2.30 -25.12 -0.89
N ALA A 244 -1.07 -24.90 -0.43
CA ALA A 244 -0.73 -24.05 0.70
C ALA A 244 0.35 -23.04 0.36
N LEU A 245 0.31 -21.90 1.03
CA LEU A 245 1.35 -20.87 1.03
C LEU A 245 1.83 -20.67 2.45
N ASP A 246 3.13 -20.49 2.66
CA ASP A 246 3.60 -19.92 3.91
C ASP A 246 3.47 -18.39 3.91
N PHE A 247 3.86 -17.75 5.01
CA PHE A 247 3.67 -16.33 5.17
C PHE A 247 4.48 -15.50 4.16
N ASP A 248 5.70 -15.94 3.84
CA ASP A 248 6.57 -15.27 2.87
C ASP A 248 6.06 -15.45 1.44
N ASP A 249 5.49 -16.62 1.11
CA ASP A 249 4.91 -16.89 -0.19
C ASP A 249 3.77 -15.94 -0.56
N ILE A 250 3.05 -15.40 0.40
CA ILE A 250 1.94 -14.46 0.15
C ILE A 250 2.42 -13.28 -0.67
N ILE A 251 3.56 -12.69 -0.32
CA ILE A 251 4.12 -11.55 -1.05
C ILE A 251 4.85 -12.04 -2.30
N CYS A 252 5.72 -13.05 -2.18
CA CYS A 252 6.50 -13.56 -3.29
C CYS A 252 5.63 -14.05 -4.45
N LYS A 253 4.56 -14.79 -4.18
CA LYS A 253 3.64 -15.28 -5.21
C LYS A 253 2.80 -14.16 -5.84
N THR A 254 2.53 -13.08 -5.12
CA THR A 254 1.90 -11.90 -5.72
C THR A 254 2.84 -11.20 -6.70
N VAL A 255 4.11 -11.03 -6.33
CA VAL A 255 5.12 -10.46 -7.25
C VAL A 255 5.32 -11.37 -8.46
N GLU A 256 5.47 -12.69 -8.25
CA GLU A 256 5.59 -13.69 -9.32
C GLU A 256 4.39 -13.65 -10.27
N LEU A 257 3.17 -13.51 -9.73
CA LEU A 257 1.94 -13.38 -10.51
C LEU A 257 1.99 -12.13 -11.42
N PHE A 258 2.42 -11.00 -10.90
CA PHE A 258 2.53 -9.76 -11.66
C PHE A 258 3.63 -9.81 -12.74
N GLU A 259 4.75 -10.46 -12.45
CA GLU A 259 5.85 -10.62 -13.41
C GLU A 259 5.51 -11.58 -14.56
N GLN A 260 4.74 -12.64 -14.28
CA GLN A 260 4.39 -13.65 -15.29
C GLN A 260 3.12 -13.30 -16.07
N TYR A 261 2.23 -12.48 -15.51
CA TYR A 261 0.92 -12.17 -16.08
C TYR A 261 0.67 -10.66 -16.14
N PRO A 262 1.16 -9.99 -17.19
CA PRO A 262 1.05 -8.53 -17.35
C PRO A 262 -0.39 -8.01 -17.31
N ASP A 263 -1.35 -8.79 -17.80
CA ASP A 263 -2.77 -8.43 -17.75
C ASP A 263 -3.33 -8.31 -16.32
N VAL A 264 -2.81 -9.11 -15.39
CA VAL A 264 -3.15 -9.02 -13.97
C VAL A 264 -2.51 -7.77 -13.37
N LEU A 265 -1.23 -7.51 -13.69
CA LEU A 265 -0.54 -6.29 -13.23
C LEU A 265 -1.25 -5.02 -13.72
N GLU A 266 -1.57 -4.94 -15.01
CA GLU A 266 -2.28 -3.80 -15.62
C GLU A 266 -3.62 -3.52 -14.90
N TYR A 267 -4.38 -4.59 -14.58
CA TYR A 267 -5.63 -4.43 -13.84
C TYR A 267 -5.41 -3.74 -12.48
N TYR A 268 -4.37 -4.13 -11.73
CA TYR A 268 -4.11 -3.52 -10.41
C TYR A 268 -3.47 -2.15 -10.53
N GLN A 269 -2.65 -1.87 -11.53
CA GLN A 269 -2.12 -0.54 -11.84
C GLN A 269 -3.24 0.44 -12.24
N ASP A 270 -4.24 -0.01 -12.99
CA ASP A 270 -5.41 0.83 -13.27
C ASP A 270 -6.28 1.01 -12.03
N ARG A 271 -6.44 -0.03 -11.22
CA ARG A 271 -7.22 0.03 -9.98
C ARG A 271 -6.60 0.96 -8.95
N TRP A 272 -5.30 0.84 -8.69
CA TRP A 272 -4.58 1.62 -7.67
C TRP A 272 -3.55 2.55 -8.31
N ARG A 273 -4.02 3.71 -8.69
CA ARG A 273 -3.16 4.75 -9.29
C ARG A 273 -2.30 5.49 -8.28
N TYR A 274 -2.69 5.42 -7.00
CA TYR A 274 -1.98 6.05 -5.91
C TYR A 274 -1.69 5.01 -4.83
N ILE A 275 -0.42 4.77 -4.59
CA ILE A 275 0.06 3.84 -3.56
C ILE A 275 0.79 4.64 -2.50
N LEU A 276 0.32 4.55 -1.25
CA LEU A 276 0.93 5.20 -0.10
C LEU A 276 1.40 4.12 0.88
N VAL A 277 2.68 4.13 1.22
CA VAL A 277 3.28 3.14 2.12
C VAL A 277 3.75 3.85 3.38
N ASP A 278 3.17 3.44 4.53
CA ASP A 278 3.63 3.90 5.85
C ASP A 278 4.84 3.06 6.29
N GLU A 279 5.75 3.67 7.04
CA GLU A 279 7.01 3.07 7.51
C GLU A 279 7.82 2.39 6.38
N TYR A 280 7.94 3.07 5.23
CA TYR A 280 8.60 2.54 4.02
C TYR A 280 10.04 2.06 4.26
N GLN A 281 10.74 2.60 5.26
CA GLN A 281 12.10 2.20 5.65
C GLN A 281 12.19 0.74 6.14
N ASP A 282 11.07 0.13 6.56
CA ASP A 282 11.01 -1.24 7.08
C ASP A 282 10.68 -2.27 5.99
N THR A 283 10.55 -1.84 4.73
CA THR A 283 10.23 -2.73 3.61
C THR A 283 11.41 -3.62 3.24
N ASN A 284 11.15 -4.94 3.06
CA ASN A 284 12.09 -5.87 2.44
C ASN A 284 12.05 -5.78 0.91
N HIS A 285 12.92 -6.53 0.23
CA HIS A 285 13.01 -6.46 -1.23
C HIS A 285 11.72 -6.95 -1.94
N ALA A 286 11.09 -8.02 -1.44
CA ALA A 286 9.83 -8.51 -2.02
C ALA A 286 8.69 -7.47 -1.91
N GLN A 287 8.58 -6.80 -0.75
CA GLN A 287 7.62 -5.72 -0.52
C GLN A 287 7.91 -4.50 -1.41
N PHE A 288 9.19 -4.15 -1.56
CA PHE A 288 9.60 -3.09 -2.49
C PHE A 288 9.19 -3.42 -3.93
N ARG A 289 9.50 -4.63 -4.42
CA ARG A 289 9.10 -5.09 -5.76
C ARG A 289 7.60 -5.05 -6.00
N LEU A 290 6.80 -5.27 -4.96
CA LEU A 290 5.34 -5.25 -5.08
C LEU A 290 4.79 -3.83 -5.37
N VAL A 291 5.44 -2.79 -4.85
CA VAL A 291 4.93 -1.40 -4.92
C VAL A 291 5.73 -0.51 -5.89
N SER A 292 6.82 -1.00 -6.46
CA SER A 292 7.62 -0.34 -7.49
C SER A 292 7.16 -0.72 -8.89
#